data_286d5ecb89fd6a84e0da12df13e696a6
#
_entry.id   286d5ecb89fd6a84e0da12df13e696a6
#
_cell.length_a   1.000
_cell.length_b   1.000
_cell.length_c   1.000
_cell.angle_alpha   90.00
_cell.angle_beta   90.00
_cell.angle_gamma   90.00
#
_symmetry.space_group_name_H-M   'P 1'
#
loop_
_entity.id
_entity.type
_entity.pdbx_description
1 polymer ?
#
loop_
_entity_poly.entity_id
_entity_poly.type
_entity_poly.pdbx_seq_one_letter_code
_entity_poly.pdbx_strand_id
1 'polypeptide(L)'
;LLHLELHDVCMEKDTVICAVRKDAGDDPDTTNGILVYARVEKCPKSSEITVDGGKGVGRVTRPGLSQKVGEAAINPVPKAMILKAVEDAADRYHYEGGLKVTISVPEGEKIAKKTFNPRLGIQGGISILGTSGIVEPMSEKALIQSIQVEMKQHFSQGEQYLIVTPGNYGADYLREHMDLPFEKNIKCSNYVGETIDMAV
;
A
#
# COMPACT_ATOMS: atom_id res chain seq x y z
N LEU A 1 15.13 13.86 13.58
CA LEU A 1 14.25 12.84 14.14
C LEU A 1 12.86 13.46 14.29
N LEU A 2 11.87 12.93 13.58
CA LEU A 2 10.46 13.29 13.78
C LEU A 2 10.01 12.75 15.13
N HIS A 3 9.43 13.59 15.97
CA HIS A 3 8.74 13.13 17.18
C HIS A 3 7.34 12.68 16.79
N LEU A 4 7.09 11.36 16.87
CA LEU A 4 5.78 10.78 16.65
C LEU A 4 5.10 10.58 18.00
N GLU A 5 3.84 10.97 18.10
CA GLU A 5 3.00 10.66 19.25
C GLU A 5 2.52 9.22 19.16
N LEU A 6 2.77 8.44 20.22
CA LEU A 6 2.30 7.07 20.30
C LEU A 6 0.90 7.04 20.93
N HIS A 7 0.01 6.29 20.28
CA HIS A 7 -1.36 6.04 20.73
C HIS A 7 -1.53 4.55 21.11
N ASP A 8 -2.48 4.29 21.98
CA ASP A 8 -2.96 2.95 22.35
C ASP A 8 -1.82 1.98 22.72
N VAL A 9 -0.85 2.47 23.50
CA VAL A 9 0.29 1.64 23.92
C VAL A 9 -0.20 0.58 24.90
N CYS A 10 -0.05 -0.69 24.53
CA CYS A 10 -0.36 -1.84 25.35
C CYS A 10 0.86 -2.77 25.39
N MET A 11 1.24 -3.19 26.60
CA MET A 11 2.37 -4.07 26.84
C MET A 11 1.90 -5.34 27.54
N GLU A 12 2.09 -6.47 26.91
CA GLU A 12 1.91 -7.80 27.47
C GLU A 12 3.28 -8.47 27.54
N LYS A 13 3.37 -9.64 28.23
CA LYS A 13 4.66 -10.30 28.55
C LYS A 13 5.63 -10.37 27.36
N ASP A 14 5.16 -10.82 26.20
CA ASP A 14 5.99 -11.04 25.00
C ASP A 14 5.48 -10.25 23.78
N THR A 15 4.55 -9.32 24.00
CA THR A 15 3.90 -8.55 22.94
C THR A 15 3.80 -7.09 23.33
N VAL A 16 4.09 -6.23 22.37
CA VAL A 16 3.83 -4.78 22.48
C VAL A 16 2.96 -4.36 21.30
N ILE A 17 1.96 -3.55 21.57
CA ILE A 17 1.11 -2.91 20.56
C ILE A 17 1.20 -1.41 20.77
N CYS A 18 1.37 -0.68 19.71
CA CYS A 18 1.21 0.77 19.71
C CYS A 18 0.70 1.25 18.35
N ALA A 19 0.20 2.45 18.31
CA ALA A 19 -0.25 3.08 17.07
C ALA A 19 0.36 4.45 16.88
N VAL A 20 0.44 4.86 15.62
CA VAL A 20 0.77 6.21 15.20
C VAL A 20 -0.37 6.75 14.35
N ARG A 21 -0.75 7.99 14.56
CA ARG A 21 -1.72 8.69 13.72
C ARG A 21 -1.05 9.15 12.43
N LYS A 22 -1.62 8.77 11.30
CA LYS A 22 -1.14 9.25 10.01
C LYS A 22 -1.48 10.73 9.86
N ASP A 23 -0.47 11.51 9.56
CA ASP A 23 -0.59 12.92 9.16
C ASP A 23 -0.27 13.02 7.67
N ALA A 24 -1.24 13.41 6.87
CA ALA A 24 -1.09 13.60 5.44
C ALA A 24 -0.80 15.06 5.06
N GLY A 25 -0.67 15.96 6.05
CA GLY A 25 -0.48 17.38 5.81
C GLY A 25 -1.63 17.96 4.98
N ASP A 26 -1.29 18.69 3.94
CA ASP A 26 -2.25 19.30 3.01
C ASP A 26 -2.73 18.35 1.91
N ASP A 27 -2.29 17.08 1.90
CA ASP A 27 -2.74 16.09 0.94
C ASP A 27 -4.19 15.66 1.24
N PRO A 28 -5.14 15.74 0.27
CA PRO A 28 -6.51 15.27 0.44
C PRO A 28 -6.62 13.73 0.49
N ASP A 29 -5.72 13.08 1.21
CA ASP A 29 -5.68 11.64 1.36
C ASP A 29 -6.82 11.14 2.26
N THR A 30 -7.59 10.18 1.76
CA THR A 30 -8.68 9.52 2.50
C THR A 30 -8.19 8.77 3.74
N THR A 31 -6.89 8.56 3.89
CA THR A 31 -6.26 7.91 5.04
C THR A 31 -5.69 8.89 6.05
N ASN A 32 -5.91 10.20 5.89
CA ASN A 32 -5.47 11.19 6.87
C ASN A 32 -6.15 10.96 8.23
N GLY A 33 -5.38 11.05 9.31
CA GLY A 33 -5.87 10.94 10.70
C GLY A 33 -6.15 9.53 11.20
N ILE A 34 -6.04 8.47 10.35
CA ILE A 34 -6.21 7.09 10.80
C ILE A 34 -5.08 6.63 11.70
N LEU A 35 -5.38 5.66 12.56
CA LEU A 35 -4.36 5.00 13.38
C LEU A 35 -3.78 3.78 12.65
N VAL A 36 -2.46 3.77 12.56
CA VAL A 36 -1.68 2.64 12.04
C VAL A 36 -1.02 1.95 13.23
N TYR A 37 -1.42 0.71 13.48
CA TYR A 37 -0.94 -0.11 14.59
C TYR A 37 0.23 -0.98 14.17
N ALA A 38 1.20 -1.08 15.04
CA ALA A 38 2.23 -2.10 14.99
C ALA A 38 2.11 -2.99 16.24
N ARG A 39 1.97 -4.28 16.03
CA ARG A 39 2.07 -5.31 17.05
C ARG A 39 3.37 -6.06 16.84
N VAL A 40 4.21 -6.10 17.87
CA VAL A 40 5.49 -6.83 17.86
C VAL A 40 5.43 -7.91 18.92
N GLU A 41 5.64 -9.17 18.51
CA GLU A 41 5.64 -10.35 19.35
C GLU A 41 7.02 -10.98 19.35
N LYS A 42 7.51 -11.36 20.52
CA LYS A 42 8.75 -12.13 20.67
C LYS A 42 8.52 -13.58 20.27
N CYS A 43 9.40 -14.11 19.43
CA CYS A 43 9.42 -15.50 18.98
C CYS A 43 10.73 -16.18 19.39
N PRO A 44 10.94 -16.49 20.67
CA PRO A 44 12.25 -16.94 21.19
C PRO A 44 12.73 -18.28 20.61
N LYS A 45 11.84 -19.05 19.97
CA LYS A 45 12.18 -20.32 19.28
C LYS A 45 12.61 -20.14 17.82
N SER A 46 12.62 -18.92 17.32
CA SER A 46 13.03 -18.55 15.96
C SER A 46 14.10 -17.48 16.06
N SER A 47 14.91 -17.32 15.03
CA SER A 47 15.81 -16.18 14.84
C SER A 47 15.29 -15.25 13.72
N GLU A 48 14.15 -15.57 13.12
CA GLU A 48 13.60 -14.84 11.98
C GLU A 48 12.76 -13.63 12.42
N ILE A 49 12.94 -12.51 11.74
CA ILE A 49 12.05 -11.35 11.85
C ILE A 49 11.07 -11.38 10.68
N THR A 50 9.77 -11.42 10.98
CA THR A 50 8.72 -11.48 9.98
C THR A 50 7.81 -10.27 10.05
N VAL A 51 7.30 -9.82 8.89
CA VAL A 51 6.34 -8.71 8.76
C VAL A 51 5.13 -9.18 7.98
N ASP A 52 3.95 -9.01 8.54
CA ASP A 52 2.68 -9.34 7.89
C ASP A 52 1.60 -8.27 8.16
N GLY A 53 0.51 -8.32 7.40
CA GLY A 53 -0.66 -7.47 7.57
C GLY A 53 -1.70 -8.13 8.48
N GLY A 54 -2.26 -7.34 9.38
CA GLY A 54 -3.39 -7.69 10.23
C GLY A 54 -4.69 -7.04 9.74
N LYS A 55 -5.60 -6.78 10.67
CA LYS A 55 -6.91 -6.20 10.37
C LYS A 55 -6.79 -4.89 9.58
N GLY A 56 -7.53 -4.79 8.47
CA GLY A 56 -7.61 -3.60 7.63
C GLY A 56 -6.40 -3.34 6.73
N VAL A 57 -5.38 -4.21 6.76
CA VAL A 57 -4.37 -4.30 5.71
C VAL A 57 -4.82 -5.37 4.71
N GLY A 58 -4.91 -4.98 3.44
CA GLY A 58 -5.44 -5.84 2.40
C GLY A 58 -4.54 -7.03 2.08
N ARG A 59 -5.12 -8.04 1.44
CA ARG A 59 -4.41 -9.20 0.87
C ARG A 59 -4.47 -9.16 -0.65
N VAL A 60 -3.37 -9.50 -1.27
CA VAL A 60 -3.28 -9.62 -2.73
C VAL A 60 -4.03 -10.88 -3.18
N THR A 61 -4.99 -10.72 -4.09
CA THR A 61 -5.82 -11.82 -4.59
C THR A 61 -5.58 -12.15 -6.07
N ARG A 62 -4.82 -11.28 -6.77
CA ARG A 62 -4.53 -11.43 -8.20
C ARG A 62 -3.03 -11.20 -8.46
N PRO A 63 -2.44 -11.83 -9.50
CA PRO A 63 -1.08 -11.54 -9.92
C PRO A 63 -0.97 -10.13 -10.50
N GLY A 64 0.27 -9.62 -10.67
CA GLY A 64 0.57 -8.31 -11.27
C GLY A 64 1.08 -7.27 -10.28
N LEU A 65 1.01 -7.55 -8.98
CA LEU A 65 1.65 -6.74 -7.93
C LEU A 65 3.02 -7.31 -7.56
N SER A 66 3.82 -6.52 -6.84
CA SER A 66 5.12 -6.97 -6.34
C SER A 66 5.01 -8.05 -5.26
N GLN A 67 3.87 -8.13 -4.58
CA GLN A 67 3.56 -9.15 -3.59
C GLN A 67 2.93 -10.36 -4.29
N LYS A 68 3.17 -11.56 -3.76
CA LYS A 68 2.53 -12.78 -4.21
C LYS A 68 1.06 -12.82 -3.78
N VAL A 69 0.26 -13.58 -4.53
CA VAL A 69 -1.13 -13.86 -4.13
C VAL A 69 -1.16 -14.49 -2.74
N GLY A 70 -2.00 -13.97 -1.85
CA GLY A 70 -2.12 -14.35 -0.46
C GLY A 70 -1.28 -13.52 0.50
N GLU A 71 -0.26 -12.81 0.03
CA GLU A 71 0.54 -11.92 0.90
C GLU A 71 -0.22 -10.64 1.27
N ALA A 72 0.18 -10.04 2.39
CA ALA A 72 -0.30 -8.72 2.77
C ALA A 72 0.13 -7.67 1.74
N ALA A 73 -0.75 -6.73 1.46
CA ALA A 73 -0.49 -5.63 0.55
C ALA A 73 0.44 -4.58 1.19
N ILE A 74 1.62 -5.01 1.60
CA ILE A 74 2.71 -4.18 2.11
C ILE A 74 3.78 -4.15 1.04
N ASN A 75 4.02 -2.97 0.43
CA ASN A 75 5.00 -2.83 -0.64
C ASN A 75 6.44 -3.10 -0.17
N PRO A 76 7.35 -3.47 -1.07
CA PRO A 76 8.73 -3.86 -0.71
C PRO A 76 9.46 -2.78 0.11
N VAL A 77 9.32 -1.51 -0.24
CA VAL A 77 10.01 -0.41 0.46
C VAL A 77 9.54 -0.27 1.91
N PRO A 78 8.24 -0.09 2.23
CA PRO A 78 7.80 -0.03 3.62
C PRO A 78 8.08 -1.34 4.38
N LYS A 79 8.00 -2.50 3.73
CA LYS A 79 8.36 -3.78 4.36
C LYS A 79 9.83 -3.79 4.77
N ALA A 80 10.74 -3.36 3.91
CA ALA A 80 12.17 -3.26 4.22
C ALA A 80 12.46 -2.24 5.33
N MET A 81 11.76 -1.10 5.32
CA MET A 81 11.89 -0.09 6.38
C MET A 81 11.46 -0.62 7.75
N ILE A 82 10.36 -1.37 7.80
CA ILE A 82 9.87 -1.99 9.05
C ILE A 82 10.88 -3.03 9.55
N LEU A 83 11.35 -3.93 8.66
CA LEU A 83 12.36 -4.93 9.00
C LEU A 83 13.61 -4.27 9.56
N LYS A 84 14.15 -3.28 8.86
CA LYS A 84 15.35 -2.53 9.28
C LYS A 84 15.16 -1.88 10.65
N ALA A 85 14.03 -1.24 10.90
CA ALA A 85 13.76 -0.60 12.20
C ALA A 85 13.71 -1.61 13.35
N VAL A 86 13.18 -2.80 13.08
CA VAL A 86 13.09 -3.89 14.09
C VAL A 86 14.45 -4.52 14.32
N GLU A 87 15.24 -4.77 13.26
CA GLU A 87 16.62 -5.24 13.35
C GLU A 87 17.48 -4.28 14.16
N ASP A 88 17.46 -2.98 13.83
CA ASP A 88 18.22 -1.96 14.57
C ASP A 88 17.82 -1.89 16.06
N ALA A 89 16.55 -2.13 16.37
CA ALA A 89 16.10 -2.20 17.76
C ALA A 89 16.59 -3.49 18.45
N ALA A 90 16.49 -4.64 17.80
CA ALA A 90 16.99 -5.92 18.32
C ALA A 90 18.49 -5.85 18.62
N ASP A 91 19.27 -5.33 17.68
CA ASP A 91 20.72 -5.14 17.84
C ASP A 91 21.05 -4.21 19.02
N ARG A 92 20.35 -3.08 19.13
CA ARG A 92 20.54 -2.10 20.22
C ARG A 92 20.33 -2.71 21.60
N TYR A 93 19.38 -3.63 21.73
CA TYR A 93 19.03 -4.27 22.99
C TYR A 93 19.57 -5.70 23.12
N HIS A 94 20.46 -6.12 22.20
CA HIS A 94 21.10 -7.44 22.21
C HIS A 94 20.08 -8.60 22.29
N TYR A 95 18.98 -8.46 21.51
CA TYR A 95 17.96 -9.49 21.44
C TYR A 95 18.22 -10.39 20.21
N GLU A 96 18.52 -11.67 20.45
CA GLU A 96 18.88 -12.65 19.41
C GLU A 96 17.69 -13.53 18.95
N GLY A 97 16.53 -13.40 19.58
CA GLY A 97 15.32 -14.15 19.20
C GLY A 97 14.60 -13.55 17.99
N GLY A 98 13.73 -14.35 17.37
CA GLY A 98 12.86 -13.87 16.30
C GLY A 98 11.80 -12.89 16.79
N LEU A 99 11.31 -12.08 15.87
CA LEU A 99 10.25 -11.09 16.11
C LEU A 99 9.21 -11.19 15.01
N LYS A 100 7.94 -11.17 15.39
CA LYS A 100 6.82 -11.10 14.46
C LYS A 100 6.17 -9.73 14.55
N VAL A 101 6.17 -9.01 13.43
CA VAL A 101 5.54 -7.71 13.31
C VAL A 101 4.23 -7.85 12.53
N THR A 102 3.15 -7.33 13.09
CA THR A 102 1.85 -7.26 12.41
C THR A 102 1.41 -5.81 12.32
N ILE A 103 1.24 -5.32 11.10
CA ILE A 103 0.73 -3.97 10.83
C ILE A 103 -0.78 -4.03 10.65
N SER A 104 -1.53 -3.22 11.36
CA SER A 104 -3.00 -3.19 11.29
C SER A 104 -3.51 -1.76 11.14
N VAL A 105 -4.60 -1.62 10.41
CA VAL A 105 -5.31 -0.35 10.21
C VAL A 105 -6.80 -0.65 10.37
N PRO A 106 -7.38 -0.60 11.57
CA PRO A 106 -8.73 -1.07 11.83
C PRO A 106 -9.80 -0.49 10.89
N GLU A 107 -9.65 0.77 10.48
CA GLU A 107 -10.54 1.44 9.53
C GLU A 107 -10.25 1.12 8.07
N GLY A 108 -9.13 0.45 7.78
CA GLY A 108 -8.63 0.21 6.43
C GLY A 108 -9.60 -0.54 5.54
N GLU A 109 -10.36 -1.48 6.07
CA GLU A 109 -11.38 -2.22 5.30
C GLU A 109 -12.48 -1.31 4.77
N LYS A 110 -12.94 -0.36 5.59
CA LYS A 110 -13.95 0.63 5.19
C LYS A 110 -13.38 1.62 4.17
N ILE A 111 -12.16 2.08 4.41
CA ILE A 111 -11.49 3.07 3.55
C ILE A 111 -11.13 2.46 2.20
N ALA A 112 -10.69 1.21 2.15
CA ALA A 112 -10.31 0.52 0.92
C ALA A 112 -11.39 0.55 -0.15
N LYS A 113 -12.66 0.56 0.24
CA LYS A 113 -13.80 0.66 -0.69
C LYS A 113 -13.81 1.97 -1.50
N LYS A 114 -13.13 3.00 -1.01
CA LYS A 114 -13.01 4.33 -1.65
C LYS A 114 -11.68 4.50 -2.41
N THR A 115 -10.84 3.49 -2.43
CA THR A 115 -9.53 3.49 -3.08
C THR A 115 -9.52 2.62 -4.32
N PHE A 116 -8.40 2.61 -5.05
CA PHE A 116 -8.18 1.71 -6.18
C PHE A 116 -7.91 0.26 -5.79
N ASN A 117 -7.70 -0.05 -4.52
CA ASN A 117 -7.32 -1.38 -4.04
C ASN A 117 -8.21 -2.52 -4.56
N PRO A 118 -9.56 -2.40 -4.54
CA PRO A 118 -10.41 -3.48 -5.07
C PRO A 118 -10.16 -3.77 -6.55
N ARG A 119 -9.89 -2.73 -7.36
CA ARG A 119 -9.56 -2.88 -8.78
C ARG A 119 -8.21 -3.58 -8.97
N LEU A 120 -7.25 -3.28 -8.12
CA LEU A 120 -5.93 -3.89 -8.10
C LEU A 120 -5.91 -5.30 -7.51
N GLY A 121 -7.07 -5.89 -7.17
CA GLY A 121 -7.15 -7.21 -6.57
C GLY A 121 -6.63 -7.25 -5.14
N ILE A 122 -6.65 -6.12 -4.43
CA ILE A 122 -6.34 -6.05 -3.00
C ILE A 122 -7.66 -6.05 -2.23
N GLN A 123 -7.88 -7.06 -1.40
CA GLN A 123 -9.12 -7.24 -0.66
C GLN A 123 -8.89 -7.21 0.86
N GLY A 124 -9.94 -6.84 1.61
CA GLY A 124 -9.94 -6.85 3.09
C GLY A 124 -9.24 -5.66 3.74
N GLY A 125 -8.73 -4.69 2.97
CA GLY A 125 -8.10 -3.51 3.55
C GLY A 125 -7.35 -2.63 2.55
N ILE A 126 -6.63 -1.65 3.10
CA ILE A 126 -5.75 -0.77 2.33
C ILE A 126 -4.39 -1.43 2.10
N SER A 127 -3.63 -0.90 1.14
CA SER A 127 -2.21 -1.22 0.96
C SER A 127 -1.34 -0.28 1.80
N ILE A 128 -0.21 -0.81 2.27
CA ILE A 128 0.86 -0.04 2.89
C ILE A 128 1.90 0.21 1.81
N LEU A 129 1.97 1.45 1.36
CA LEU A 129 2.83 1.87 0.25
C LEU A 129 3.57 3.17 0.60
N GLY A 130 4.57 3.49 -0.18
CA GLY A 130 5.38 4.69 -0.04
C GLY A 130 6.86 4.41 -0.35
N THR A 131 7.61 5.47 -0.56
CA THR A 131 9.05 5.44 -0.82
C THR A 131 9.87 5.93 0.38
N SER A 132 9.19 6.58 1.32
CA SER A 132 9.76 7.07 2.58
C SER A 132 8.69 7.04 3.68
N GLY A 133 9.04 7.41 4.90
CA GLY A 133 8.07 7.60 5.99
C GLY A 133 7.41 8.98 6.00
N ILE A 134 7.69 9.81 4.99
CA ILE A 134 7.18 11.19 4.88
C ILE A 134 6.21 11.24 3.70
N VAL A 135 5.04 11.86 3.91
CA VAL A 135 4.07 12.12 2.84
C VAL A 135 4.56 13.29 1.99
N GLU A 136 4.65 13.06 0.68
CA GLU A 136 4.88 14.10 -0.31
C GLU A 136 3.55 14.35 -1.03
N PRO A 137 2.83 15.45 -0.71
CA PRO A 137 1.55 15.76 -1.32
C PRO A 137 1.65 15.84 -2.84
N MET A 138 0.67 15.26 -3.55
CA MET A 138 0.58 15.28 -5.02
C MET A 138 1.87 14.86 -5.75
N SER A 139 2.57 13.85 -5.22
CA SER A 139 3.79 13.34 -5.82
C SER A 139 3.52 12.77 -7.23
N GLU A 140 4.12 13.42 -8.25
CA GLU A 140 4.06 12.95 -9.65
C GLU A 140 4.53 11.50 -9.78
N LYS A 141 5.59 11.14 -9.06
CA LYS A 141 6.11 9.77 -9.02
C LYS A 141 5.07 8.76 -8.53
N ALA A 142 4.28 9.12 -7.51
CA ALA A 142 3.24 8.24 -6.99
C ALA A 142 2.10 8.06 -8.00
N LEU A 143 1.73 9.11 -8.73
CA LEU A 143 0.72 9.05 -9.79
C LEU A 143 1.18 8.17 -10.95
N ILE A 144 2.41 8.39 -11.45
CA ILE A 144 3.00 7.59 -12.53
C ILE A 144 3.13 6.10 -12.10
N GLN A 145 3.56 5.84 -10.87
CA GLN A 145 3.62 4.48 -10.34
C GLN A 145 2.25 3.81 -10.27
N SER A 146 1.20 4.55 -9.91
CA SER A 146 -0.17 4.03 -9.89
C SER A 146 -0.63 3.62 -11.28
N ILE A 147 -0.37 4.44 -12.30
CA ILE A 147 -0.65 4.14 -13.71
C ILE A 147 0.12 2.87 -14.12
N GLN A 148 1.41 2.80 -13.82
CA GLN A 148 2.25 1.64 -14.16
C GLN A 148 1.74 0.34 -13.53
N VAL A 149 1.30 0.39 -12.28
CA VAL A 149 0.73 -0.78 -11.58
C VAL A 149 -0.56 -1.23 -12.24
N GLU A 150 -1.45 -0.29 -12.59
CA GLU A 150 -2.72 -0.60 -13.26
C GLU A 150 -2.48 -1.23 -14.63
N MET A 151 -1.56 -0.68 -15.43
CA MET A 151 -1.15 -1.23 -16.73
C MET A 151 -0.61 -2.66 -16.58
N LYS A 152 0.34 -2.88 -15.67
CA LYS A 152 0.91 -4.22 -15.43
C LYS A 152 -0.15 -5.25 -15.04
N GLN A 153 -1.15 -4.83 -14.30
CA GLN A 153 -2.27 -5.72 -13.93
C GLN A 153 -3.08 -6.14 -15.14
N HIS A 154 -3.45 -5.20 -16.02
CA HIS A 154 -4.17 -5.52 -17.24
C HIS A 154 -3.37 -6.48 -18.13
N PHE A 155 -2.08 -6.23 -18.32
CA PHE A 155 -1.22 -7.14 -19.08
C PHE A 155 -1.06 -8.51 -18.44
N SER A 156 -0.98 -8.59 -17.11
CA SER A 156 -0.92 -9.87 -16.39
C SER A 156 -2.20 -10.69 -16.50
N GLN A 157 -3.32 -10.06 -16.86
CA GLN A 157 -4.61 -10.69 -17.13
C GLN A 157 -4.78 -11.08 -18.62
N GLY A 158 -3.75 -10.85 -19.44
CA GLY A 158 -3.74 -11.20 -20.86
C GLY A 158 -4.34 -10.15 -21.78
N GLU A 159 -4.56 -8.94 -21.28
CA GLU A 159 -5.03 -7.83 -22.12
C GLU A 159 -3.95 -7.42 -23.11
N GLN A 160 -4.31 -7.33 -24.38
CA GLN A 160 -3.40 -6.99 -25.48
C GLN A 160 -3.40 -5.50 -25.83
N TYR A 161 -4.40 -4.78 -25.38
CA TYR A 161 -4.53 -3.33 -25.58
C TYR A 161 -5.22 -2.68 -24.38
N LEU A 162 -4.93 -1.41 -24.19
CA LEU A 162 -5.52 -0.57 -23.15
C LEU A 162 -6.07 0.71 -23.79
N ILE A 163 -7.05 1.30 -23.15
CA ILE A 163 -7.59 2.60 -23.51
C ILE A 163 -7.05 3.61 -22.51
N VAL A 164 -6.40 4.65 -22.97
CA VAL A 164 -5.83 5.69 -22.12
C VAL A 164 -6.64 6.96 -22.25
N THR A 165 -7.06 7.53 -21.11
CA THR A 165 -7.80 8.79 -21.10
C THR A 165 -7.15 9.81 -20.16
N PRO A 166 -7.16 11.11 -20.52
CA PRO A 166 -6.54 12.16 -19.72
C PRO A 166 -7.33 12.54 -18.46
N GLY A 167 -8.33 11.78 -18.06
CA GLY A 167 -9.10 12.02 -16.84
C GLY A 167 -10.58 11.65 -16.96
N ASN A 168 -11.40 12.22 -16.08
CA ASN A 168 -12.82 11.88 -16.00
C ASN A 168 -13.58 12.23 -17.28
N TYR A 169 -13.35 13.40 -17.88
CA TYR A 169 -14.00 13.81 -19.12
C TYR A 169 -13.77 12.84 -20.27
N GLY A 170 -12.53 12.35 -20.42
CA GLY A 170 -12.20 11.35 -21.44
C GLY A 170 -12.89 10.01 -21.15
N ALA A 171 -12.93 9.59 -19.89
CA ALA A 171 -13.61 8.38 -19.48
C ALA A 171 -15.13 8.45 -19.65
N ASP A 172 -15.73 9.60 -19.36
CA ASP A 172 -17.17 9.84 -19.56
C ASP A 172 -17.51 9.90 -21.05
N TYR A 173 -16.69 10.56 -21.87
CA TYR A 173 -16.84 10.58 -23.32
C TYR A 173 -16.80 9.18 -23.94
N LEU A 174 -15.86 8.33 -23.49
CA LEU A 174 -15.79 6.92 -23.92
C LEU A 174 -17.10 6.17 -23.60
N ARG A 175 -17.63 6.37 -22.40
CA ARG A 175 -18.84 5.68 -21.95
C ARG A 175 -20.08 6.11 -22.72
N GLU A 176 -20.17 7.38 -23.12
CA GLU A 176 -21.35 7.96 -23.73
C GLU A 176 -21.35 7.87 -25.26
N HIS A 177 -20.18 7.85 -25.89
CA HIS A 177 -20.06 8.06 -27.36
C HIS A 177 -19.31 6.93 -28.06
N MET A 178 -18.66 6.01 -27.35
CA MET A 178 -17.85 4.97 -27.96
C MET A 178 -18.23 3.60 -27.40
N ASP A 179 -18.45 2.64 -28.27
CA ASP A 179 -18.67 1.23 -27.89
C ASP A 179 -17.33 0.52 -27.65
N LEU A 180 -16.63 0.96 -26.60
CA LEU A 180 -15.34 0.41 -26.19
C LEU A 180 -15.44 -0.17 -24.78
N PRO A 181 -14.67 -1.22 -24.48
CA PRO A 181 -14.67 -1.87 -23.15
C PRO A 181 -14.09 -0.92 -22.11
N PHE A 182 -14.96 -0.30 -21.33
CA PHE A 182 -14.60 0.68 -20.31
C PHE A 182 -13.69 0.11 -19.22
N GLU A 183 -13.76 -1.20 -19.00
CA GLU A 183 -12.93 -1.93 -18.03
C GLU A 183 -11.43 -1.84 -18.35
N LYS A 184 -11.09 -1.61 -19.63
CA LYS A 184 -9.70 -1.46 -20.09
C LYS A 184 -9.21 0.00 -20.09
N ASN A 185 -10.00 0.91 -19.52
CA ASN A 185 -9.64 2.32 -19.46
C ASN A 185 -8.74 2.65 -18.29
N ILE A 186 -7.59 3.23 -18.59
CA ILE A 186 -6.64 3.79 -17.63
C ILE A 186 -6.66 5.30 -17.70
N LYS A 187 -6.77 5.95 -16.56
CA LYS A 187 -6.71 7.40 -16.46
C LYS A 187 -5.26 7.84 -16.25
N CYS A 188 -4.71 8.59 -17.19
CA CYS A 188 -3.30 9.01 -17.14
C CYS A 188 -3.09 10.45 -16.66
N SER A 189 -4.16 11.21 -16.36
CA SER A 189 -4.04 12.64 -16.02
C SER A 189 -3.24 13.39 -17.10
N ASN A 190 -2.24 14.16 -16.70
CA ASN A 190 -1.35 14.91 -17.60
C ASN A 190 -0.14 14.06 -18.07
N TYR A 191 -0.03 12.81 -17.64
CA TYR A 191 1.12 11.92 -17.89
C TYR A 191 0.90 11.02 -19.11
N VAL A 192 0.38 11.61 -20.20
CA VAL A 192 0.09 10.87 -21.44
C VAL A 192 1.36 10.29 -22.05
N GLY A 193 2.44 11.09 -22.10
CA GLY A 193 3.73 10.68 -22.65
C GLY A 193 4.30 9.49 -21.90
N GLU A 194 4.45 9.64 -20.57
CA GLU A 194 4.96 8.59 -19.68
C GLU A 194 4.10 7.32 -19.74
N THR A 195 2.78 7.49 -19.89
CA THR A 195 1.86 6.34 -20.00
C THR A 195 2.07 5.58 -21.31
N ILE A 196 2.29 6.28 -22.41
CA ILE A 196 2.60 5.67 -23.71
C ILE A 196 3.95 4.99 -23.66
N ASP A 197 4.97 5.64 -23.11
CA ASP A 197 6.33 5.08 -22.97
C ASP A 197 6.35 3.79 -22.13
N MET A 198 5.46 3.67 -21.15
CA MET A 198 5.31 2.45 -20.34
C MET A 198 4.56 1.33 -21.07
N ALA A 199 3.82 1.64 -22.14
CA ALA A 199 3.02 0.67 -22.88
C ALA A 199 3.80 0.00 -24.03
N VAL A 200 4.96 0.56 -24.42
CA VAL A 200 5.85 0.09 -25.47
C VAL A 200 6.96 -0.76 -24.88
#